data_10ff00a7f2cc6655fd396e7d9fca2f17
#
_entry.id   10ff00a7f2cc6655fd396e7d9fca2f17
#
_cell.length_a   1.000
_cell.length_b   1.000
_cell.length_c   1.000
_cell.angle_alpha   90.00
_cell.angle_beta   90.00
_cell.angle_gamma   90.00
#
_symmetry.space_group_name_H-M   'P 1'
#
loop_
_entity.id
_entity.type
_entity.pdbx_description
1 polymer ?
#
loop_
_entity_poly.entity_id
_entity_poly.type
_entity_poly.pdbx_seq_one_letter_code
_entity_poly.pdbx_strand_id
1 'polypeptide(L)'
;MLQLELFDDINSGYDIMLCTSTLLEGVNTACENIIITKPARNTTEFDAFDFFNLVGRTGRLCQYYLGTAYYIRGTSDREYCKEEALKSIEFELTDKSIDMDINSDRYTEHPEFLSLLKEMGITYEDYLKHFATQFRFSTINAMYSRFKQNKNLLYNAIDDMLASDKPTKLNVVRELYKIIENDSKRYNYKLKTYIINILTYKQSKSVRATIEQVRKAFVKLDLDSIISEVLKLKNSYIEYDFYKKTEAILFFMELDNAPEKLKTPIEDEILRVIENKYFMHSPGKKILKDMGIYEKDINIISKIIGENISSVDELQTKLQEQYEKIITRISVISRFIVEKMIR
;
A
#
# COMPACT_ATOMS: atom_id res chain seq x y z
N MET A 1 11.57 -8.24 9.93
CA MET A 1 12.71 -8.85 10.61
C MET A 1 12.69 -8.62 12.12
N LEU A 2 12.72 -7.38 12.62
CA LEU A 2 12.67 -7.07 14.07
C LEU A 2 11.47 -7.66 14.82
N GLN A 3 10.27 -7.76 14.21
CA GLN A 3 9.10 -8.39 14.83
C GLN A 3 9.28 -9.90 15.04
N LEU A 4 10.06 -10.55 14.17
CA LEU A 4 10.40 -11.96 14.31
C LEU A 4 11.45 -12.20 15.40
N GLU A 5 12.45 -11.30 15.49
CA GLU A 5 13.41 -11.35 16.58
C GLU A 5 12.71 -11.17 17.95
N LEU A 6 11.68 -10.30 18.00
CA LEU A 6 10.86 -10.14 19.20
C LEU A 6 10.09 -11.43 19.56
N PHE A 7 9.54 -12.12 18.56
CA PHE A 7 8.85 -13.39 18.77
C PHE A 7 9.81 -14.51 19.23
N ASP A 8 11.03 -14.51 18.67
CA ASP A 8 12.07 -15.49 19.01
C ASP A 8 12.76 -15.19 20.36
N ASP A 9 12.56 -13.99 20.94
CA ASP A 9 13.08 -13.63 22.25
C ASP A 9 12.25 -14.30 23.37
N ILE A 10 12.85 -15.24 24.06
CA ILE A 10 12.22 -16.01 25.16
C ILE A 10 11.69 -15.12 26.29
N ASN A 11 12.21 -13.91 26.44
CA ASN A 11 11.79 -12.93 27.44
C ASN A 11 10.66 -12.02 26.95
N SER A 12 10.26 -12.13 25.70
CA SER A 12 9.24 -11.23 25.11
C SER A 12 7.84 -11.47 25.64
N GLY A 13 7.56 -12.70 26.14
CA GLY A 13 6.24 -13.11 26.60
C GLY A 13 5.21 -13.30 25.49
N TYR A 14 5.63 -13.39 24.22
CA TYR A 14 4.75 -13.67 23.08
C TYR A 14 4.80 -15.17 22.72
N ASP A 15 3.70 -15.87 22.95
CA ASP A 15 3.56 -17.29 22.63
C ASP A 15 2.95 -17.52 21.22
N ILE A 16 2.28 -16.51 20.66
CA ILE A 16 1.55 -16.61 19.39
C ILE A 16 1.86 -15.42 18.51
N MET A 17 2.21 -15.69 17.24
CA MET A 17 2.39 -14.69 16.21
C MET A 17 1.39 -14.91 15.06
N LEU A 18 0.64 -13.87 14.70
CA LEU A 18 -0.18 -13.86 13.51
C LEU A 18 0.63 -13.29 12.33
N CYS A 19 0.66 -14.03 11.25
CA CYS A 19 1.45 -13.65 10.07
C CYS A 19 0.71 -13.95 8.76
N THR A 20 1.20 -13.36 7.71
CA THR A 20 0.73 -13.58 6.33
C THR A 20 1.69 -14.50 5.59
N SER A 21 1.45 -14.72 4.29
CA SER A 21 2.31 -15.51 3.40
C SER A 21 3.77 -15.03 3.29
N THR A 22 4.11 -13.88 3.87
CA THR A 22 5.50 -13.39 3.95
C THR A 22 6.46 -14.33 4.67
N LEU A 23 5.94 -15.24 5.52
CA LEU A 23 6.74 -16.33 6.08
C LEU A 23 7.34 -17.29 5.03
N LEU A 24 6.76 -17.34 3.82
CA LEU A 24 7.31 -18.14 2.72
C LEU A 24 8.63 -17.57 2.19
N GLU A 25 8.89 -16.29 2.34
CA GLU A 25 9.99 -15.56 1.70
C GLU A 25 11.32 -15.60 2.48
N GLY A 26 11.71 -16.78 2.98
CA GLY A 26 13.08 -16.96 3.51
C GLY A 26 13.29 -16.53 4.96
N VAL A 27 12.24 -16.19 5.69
CA VAL A 27 12.35 -15.80 7.09
C VAL A 27 12.55 -17.04 7.98
N ASN A 28 13.59 -16.99 8.80
CA ASN A 28 13.85 -18.02 9.80
C ASN A 28 13.06 -17.71 11.08
N THR A 29 12.06 -18.54 11.41
CA THR A 29 11.32 -18.42 12.67
C THR A 29 11.66 -19.61 13.59
N ALA A 30 11.76 -19.36 14.90
CA ALA A 30 11.86 -20.40 15.91
C ALA A 30 10.46 -20.93 16.25
N CYS A 31 9.73 -21.43 15.24
CA CYS A 31 8.36 -21.85 15.40
C CYS A 31 8.28 -23.38 15.55
N GLU A 32 7.79 -23.84 16.70
CA GLU A 32 7.52 -25.26 16.91
C GLU A 32 6.26 -25.71 16.18
N ASN A 33 5.20 -24.90 16.28
CA ASN A 33 3.90 -25.20 15.71
C ASN A 33 3.45 -24.09 14.74
N ILE A 34 2.85 -24.48 13.61
CA ILE A 34 2.19 -23.54 12.69
C ILE A 34 0.73 -23.96 12.47
N ILE A 35 -0.18 -22.98 12.52
CA ILE A 35 -1.59 -23.17 12.18
C ILE A 35 -1.86 -22.42 10.89
N ILE A 36 -2.21 -23.16 9.84
CA ILE A 36 -2.51 -22.63 8.50
C ILE A 36 -4.02 -22.58 8.37
N THR A 37 -4.58 -21.37 8.24
CA THR A 37 -6.03 -21.17 8.11
C THR A 37 -6.44 -20.88 6.67
N LYS A 38 -5.60 -20.17 5.91
CA LYS A 38 -5.86 -19.82 4.52
C LYS A 38 -4.54 -19.80 3.74
N PRO A 39 -4.20 -20.92 3.06
CA PRO A 39 -2.98 -20.99 2.27
C PRO A 39 -3.16 -20.26 0.92
N ALA A 40 -3.01 -18.94 0.94
CA ALA A 40 -3.15 -18.10 -0.24
C ALA A 40 -2.24 -16.88 -0.18
N ARG A 41 -1.82 -16.41 -1.37
CA ARG A 41 -1.14 -15.14 -1.56
C ARG A 41 -2.13 -14.19 -2.26
N ASN A 42 -2.61 -13.19 -1.52
CA ASN A 42 -3.72 -12.33 -1.95
C ASN A 42 -4.99 -13.14 -2.28
N THR A 43 -5.34 -13.25 -3.56
CA THR A 43 -6.50 -14.00 -4.07
C THR A 43 -6.14 -15.34 -4.69
N THR A 44 -4.85 -15.66 -4.80
CA THR A 44 -4.35 -16.90 -5.43
C THR A 44 -4.03 -17.92 -4.34
N GLU A 45 -4.66 -19.10 -4.42
CA GLU A 45 -4.33 -20.22 -3.54
C GLU A 45 -2.90 -20.70 -3.77
N PHE A 46 -2.26 -21.21 -2.72
CA PHE A 46 -0.94 -21.83 -2.84
C PHE A 46 -0.99 -23.05 -3.74
N ASP A 47 0.08 -23.26 -4.48
CA ASP A 47 0.37 -24.57 -5.02
C ASP A 47 0.92 -25.52 -3.95
N ALA A 48 1.15 -26.77 -4.29
CA ALA A 48 1.66 -27.75 -3.34
C ALA A 48 3.08 -27.40 -2.86
N PHE A 49 3.91 -26.81 -3.73
CA PHE A 49 5.26 -26.39 -3.38
C PHE A 49 5.25 -25.28 -2.32
N ASP A 50 4.48 -24.22 -2.55
CA ASP A 50 4.33 -23.10 -1.60
C ASP A 50 3.78 -23.58 -0.25
N PHE A 51 2.77 -24.47 -0.27
CA PHE A 51 2.19 -25.03 0.92
C PHE A 51 3.22 -25.83 1.74
N PHE A 52 3.92 -26.77 1.13
CA PHE A 52 4.92 -27.57 1.84
C PHE A 52 6.19 -26.79 2.21
N ASN A 53 6.52 -25.73 1.47
CA ASN A 53 7.56 -24.79 1.89
C ASN A 53 7.17 -24.07 3.19
N LEU A 54 5.88 -23.67 3.34
CA LEU A 54 5.37 -23.11 4.60
C LEU A 54 5.40 -24.13 5.73
N VAL A 55 4.95 -25.37 5.49
CA VAL A 55 5.02 -26.48 6.47
C VAL A 55 6.47 -26.73 6.92
N GLY A 56 7.43 -26.67 6.00
CA GLY A 56 8.85 -26.83 6.28
C GLY A 56 9.49 -25.72 7.13
N ARG A 57 8.72 -24.69 7.50
CA ARG A 57 9.17 -23.65 8.43
C ARG A 57 9.03 -24.03 9.90
N THR A 58 8.39 -25.16 10.20
CA THR A 58 8.26 -25.69 11.55
C THR A 58 9.43 -26.61 11.92
N GLY A 59 9.74 -26.73 13.20
CA GLY A 59 10.68 -27.74 13.71
C GLY A 59 12.12 -27.51 13.26
N ARG A 60 12.72 -26.37 13.55
CA ARG A 60 14.09 -26.09 13.12
C ARG A 60 15.14 -26.83 13.90
N LEU A 61 16.13 -27.34 13.16
CA LEU A 61 17.34 -27.96 13.73
C LEU A 61 17.96 -27.04 14.80
N CYS A 62 18.29 -27.62 15.92
CA CYS A 62 18.89 -27.00 17.11
C CYS A 62 17.93 -26.22 18.02
N GLN A 63 16.65 -26.03 17.67
CA GLN A 63 15.66 -25.42 18.56
C GLN A 63 14.55 -26.38 18.94
N TYR A 64 13.95 -27.05 17.95
CA TYR A 64 12.89 -28.04 18.19
C TYR A 64 13.19 -29.30 17.40
N TYR A 65 13.03 -30.45 18.08
CA TYR A 65 13.28 -31.76 17.51
C TYR A 65 12.19 -32.17 16.49
N LEU A 66 10.98 -31.72 16.73
CA LEU A 66 9.81 -31.92 15.84
C LEU A 66 9.05 -30.64 15.72
N GLY A 67 8.59 -30.33 14.50
CA GLY A 67 7.65 -29.25 14.23
C GLY A 67 6.31 -29.82 13.78
N THR A 68 5.21 -29.19 14.20
CA THR A 68 3.87 -29.64 13.83
C THR A 68 3.16 -28.53 13.03
N ALA A 69 2.61 -28.90 11.86
CA ALA A 69 1.77 -28.02 11.06
C ALA A 69 0.32 -28.51 11.11
N TYR A 70 -0.59 -27.62 11.49
CA TYR A 70 -2.02 -27.85 11.52
C TYR A 70 -2.66 -27.08 10.38
N TYR A 71 -3.32 -27.79 9.44
CA TYR A 71 -4.10 -27.16 8.39
C TYR A 71 -5.59 -27.21 8.74
N ILE A 72 -6.17 -26.06 9.05
CA ILE A 72 -7.60 -25.92 9.29
C ILE A 72 -8.30 -25.77 7.95
N ARG A 73 -8.90 -26.85 7.47
CA ARG A 73 -9.52 -26.95 6.15
C ARG A 73 -11.05 -26.97 6.25
N GLY A 74 -11.69 -26.13 5.43
CA GLY A 74 -13.12 -26.24 5.15
C GLY A 74 -13.41 -27.36 4.13
N THR A 75 -14.69 -27.67 3.94
CA THR A 75 -15.11 -28.74 3.01
C THR A 75 -14.79 -28.50 1.55
N SER A 76 -14.63 -27.23 1.15
CA SER A 76 -14.31 -26.80 -0.23
C SER A 76 -12.84 -26.48 -0.43
N ASP A 77 -12.01 -26.53 0.62
CA ASP A 77 -10.62 -26.12 0.53
C ASP A 77 -9.75 -27.22 -0.09
N ARG A 78 -8.70 -26.78 -0.79
CA ARG A 78 -7.77 -27.68 -1.48
C ARG A 78 -7.09 -28.63 -0.51
N GLU A 79 -6.93 -29.88 -0.91
CA GLU A 79 -6.07 -30.87 -0.28
C GLU A 79 -4.70 -30.84 -0.95
N TYR A 80 -3.62 -30.81 -0.16
CA TYR A 80 -2.26 -30.74 -0.64
C TYR A 80 -1.56 -32.08 -0.50
N CYS A 81 -1.04 -32.63 -1.61
CA CYS A 81 -0.27 -33.87 -1.63
C CYS A 81 1.22 -33.59 -1.83
N LYS A 82 2.08 -34.30 -1.08
CA LYS A 82 3.54 -34.11 -1.18
C LYS A 82 4.09 -34.46 -2.56
N GLU A 83 3.50 -35.41 -3.22
CA GLU A 83 3.87 -35.85 -4.56
C GLU A 83 3.67 -34.74 -5.62
N GLU A 84 2.71 -33.84 -5.41
CA GLU A 84 2.50 -32.69 -6.28
C GLU A 84 3.60 -31.63 -6.14
N ALA A 85 4.19 -31.49 -4.96
CA ALA A 85 5.27 -30.54 -4.70
C ALA A 85 6.60 -30.95 -5.36
N LEU A 86 6.75 -32.23 -5.70
CA LEU A 86 7.96 -32.78 -6.33
C LEU A 86 7.90 -32.80 -7.85
N LYS A 87 6.80 -32.34 -8.46
CA LYS A 87 6.71 -32.22 -9.93
C LYS A 87 7.67 -31.14 -10.41
N SER A 88 8.32 -31.41 -11.56
CA SER A 88 9.17 -30.44 -12.21
C SER A 88 8.37 -29.16 -12.51
N ILE A 89 8.92 -28.02 -12.11
CA ILE A 89 8.36 -26.72 -12.47
C ILE A 89 8.92 -26.38 -13.84
N GLU A 90 8.06 -26.37 -14.85
CA GLU A 90 8.40 -25.86 -16.17
C GLU A 90 8.22 -24.33 -16.12
N PHE A 91 9.31 -23.61 -16.33
CA PHE A 91 9.28 -22.17 -16.51
C PHE A 91 9.21 -21.87 -18.00
N GLU A 92 8.08 -21.40 -18.47
CA GLU A 92 8.03 -20.69 -19.75
C GLU A 92 8.50 -19.25 -19.51
N LEU A 93 9.60 -18.87 -20.15
CA LEU A 93 9.95 -17.47 -20.30
C LEU A 93 8.93 -16.87 -21.27
N THR A 94 7.91 -16.20 -20.71
CA THR A 94 7.03 -15.36 -21.50
C THR A 94 7.84 -14.30 -22.21
N ASP A 95 7.42 -13.93 -23.42
CA ASP A 95 8.05 -12.88 -24.22
C ASP A 95 8.37 -11.66 -23.36
N LYS A 96 9.50 -11.03 -23.69
CA LYS A 96 10.05 -9.89 -22.94
C LYS A 96 8.95 -8.90 -22.61
N SER A 97 8.82 -8.59 -21.34
CA SER A 97 7.90 -7.54 -20.89
C SER A 97 8.29 -6.23 -21.58
N ILE A 98 7.36 -5.59 -22.27
CA ILE A 98 7.56 -4.26 -22.86
C ILE A 98 8.16 -3.27 -21.84
N ASP A 99 7.82 -3.39 -20.57
CA ASP A 99 8.36 -2.56 -19.50
C ASP A 99 9.89 -2.74 -19.32
N MET A 100 10.44 -3.93 -19.61
CA MET A 100 11.89 -4.16 -19.57
C MET A 100 12.58 -3.50 -20.75
N ASP A 101 11.99 -3.59 -21.94
CA ASP A 101 12.55 -3.01 -23.16
C ASP A 101 12.43 -1.47 -23.16
N ILE A 102 11.38 -0.91 -22.56
CA ILE A 102 11.24 0.54 -22.34
C ILE A 102 12.37 1.07 -21.43
N ASN A 103 12.80 0.31 -20.43
CA ASN A 103 13.92 0.70 -19.56
C ASN A 103 15.30 0.36 -20.16
N SER A 104 15.36 -0.04 -21.42
CA SER A 104 16.57 -0.32 -22.18
C SER A 104 16.56 0.45 -23.49
N ASP A 105 17.65 0.39 -24.27
CA ASP A 105 17.76 1.01 -25.59
C ASP A 105 16.84 0.40 -26.65
N ARG A 106 16.01 -0.62 -26.28
CA ARG A 106 15.11 -1.31 -27.21
C ARG A 106 13.70 -0.75 -27.28
N TYR A 107 13.41 0.34 -26.59
CA TYR A 107 12.07 0.96 -26.62
C TYR A 107 11.58 1.29 -28.03
N THR A 108 12.51 1.48 -28.98
CA THR A 108 12.19 1.77 -30.39
C THR A 108 11.59 0.58 -31.15
N GLU A 109 11.72 -0.65 -30.59
CA GLU A 109 11.13 -1.87 -31.15
C GLU A 109 9.62 -2.00 -30.87
N HIS A 110 9.05 -1.10 -30.04
CA HIS A 110 7.66 -1.13 -29.61
C HIS A 110 6.83 0.02 -30.22
N PRO A 111 6.13 -0.22 -31.37
CA PRO A 111 5.34 0.82 -32.05
C PRO A 111 4.25 1.42 -31.18
N GLU A 112 3.62 0.64 -30.30
CA GLU A 112 2.59 1.09 -29.37
C GLU A 112 3.13 2.09 -28.33
N PHE A 113 4.37 1.89 -27.87
CA PHE A 113 5.03 2.83 -26.97
C PHE A 113 5.38 4.15 -27.68
N LEU A 114 5.96 4.05 -28.89
CA LEU A 114 6.26 5.23 -29.72
C LEU A 114 5.00 6.00 -30.07
N SER A 115 3.89 5.30 -30.34
CA SER A 115 2.59 5.93 -30.58
C SER A 115 2.11 6.69 -29.36
N LEU A 116 2.25 6.13 -28.15
CA LEU A 116 1.88 6.80 -26.90
C LEU A 116 2.72 8.07 -26.68
N LEU A 117 4.05 8.01 -26.86
CA LEU A 117 4.92 9.19 -26.73
C LEU A 117 4.51 10.30 -27.68
N LYS A 118 4.24 9.95 -28.96
CA LYS A 118 3.77 10.91 -29.96
C LYS A 118 2.41 11.51 -29.60
N GLU A 119 1.49 10.69 -29.10
CA GLU A 119 0.15 11.11 -28.71
C GLU A 119 0.16 12.03 -27.49
N MET A 120 1.05 11.76 -26.52
CA MET A 120 1.29 12.60 -25.35
C MET A 120 2.11 13.87 -25.69
N GLY A 121 2.84 13.88 -26.80
CA GLY A 121 3.73 14.97 -27.18
C GLY A 121 4.96 15.11 -26.28
N ILE A 122 5.45 14.01 -25.71
CA ILE A 122 6.59 14.00 -24.77
C ILE A 122 7.76 13.22 -25.36
N THR A 123 8.96 13.48 -24.82
CA THR A 123 10.16 12.73 -25.16
C THR A 123 10.23 11.39 -24.38
N TYR A 124 11.14 10.52 -24.82
CA TYR A 124 11.43 9.29 -24.08
C TYR A 124 11.95 9.58 -22.66
N GLU A 125 12.83 10.56 -22.52
CA GLU A 125 13.38 11.01 -21.25
C GLU A 125 12.31 11.54 -20.30
N ASP A 126 11.31 12.29 -20.82
CA ASP A 126 10.17 12.72 -20.01
C ASP A 126 9.35 11.53 -19.51
N TYR A 127 9.13 10.53 -20.36
CA TYR A 127 8.42 9.32 -19.95
C TYR A 127 9.17 8.56 -18.86
N LEU A 128 10.49 8.37 -19.00
CA LEU A 128 11.31 7.71 -17.98
C LEU A 128 11.24 8.46 -16.64
N LYS A 129 11.36 9.78 -16.70
CA LYS A 129 11.34 10.64 -15.50
C LYS A 129 10.02 10.57 -14.75
N HIS A 130 8.90 10.60 -15.46
CA HIS A 130 7.58 10.74 -14.83
C HIS A 130 6.87 9.42 -14.56
N PHE A 131 7.15 8.36 -15.33
CA PHE A 131 6.33 7.15 -15.29
C PHE A 131 7.10 5.84 -15.09
N ALA A 132 8.24 5.65 -15.74
CA ALA A 132 8.87 4.32 -15.88
C ALA A 132 9.24 3.65 -14.56
N THR A 133 9.60 4.43 -13.53
CA THR A 133 9.96 3.90 -12.20
C THR A 133 8.75 3.58 -11.32
N GLN A 134 7.56 4.06 -11.69
CA GLN A 134 6.37 4.01 -10.84
C GLN A 134 5.24 3.16 -11.43
N PHE A 135 5.18 3.04 -12.75
CA PHE A 135 4.06 2.42 -13.45
C PHE A 135 4.52 1.51 -14.59
N ARG A 136 3.71 0.50 -14.86
CA ARG A 136 3.80 -0.27 -16.08
C ARG A 136 3.28 0.54 -17.26
N PHE A 137 3.86 0.32 -18.44
CA PHE A 137 3.40 0.92 -19.69
C PHE A 137 1.88 0.76 -19.90
N SER A 138 1.36 -0.47 -19.71
CA SER A 138 -0.06 -0.76 -19.87
C SER A 138 -0.95 0.09 -18.97
N THR A 139 -0.49 0.42 -17.76
CA THR A 139 -1.21 1.28 -16.81
C THR A 139 -1.30 2.70 -17.32
N ILE A 140 -0.17 3.28 -17.73
CA ILE A 140 -0.12 4.66 -18.23
C ILE A 140 -0.92 4.81 -19.53
N ASN A 141 -0.74 3.88 -20.48
CA ASN A 141 -1.47 3.87 -21.73
C ASN A 141 -2.99 3.86 -21.52
N ALA A 142 -3.46 2.97 -20.63
CA ALA A 142 -4.88 2.86 -20.29
C ALA A 142 -5.39 4.10 -19.54
N MET A 143 -4.62 4.67 -18.61
CA MET A 143 -5.00 5.88 -17.88
C MET A 143 -5.05 7.10 -18.79
N TYR A 144 -4.08 7.29 -19.68
CA TYR A 144 -4.05 8.41 -20.62
C TYR A 144 -5.22 8.33 -21.60
N SER A 145 -5.52 7.15 -22.15
CA SER A 145 -6.69 6.93 -23.01
C SER A 145 -7.99 7.31 -22.31
N ARG A 146 -8.18 6.87 -21.04
CA ARG A 146 -9.36 7.24 -20.24
C ARG A 146 -9.39 8.72 -19.88
N PHE A 147 -8.25 9.32 -19.59
CA PHE A 147 -8.15 10.77 -19.36
C PHE A 147 -8.66 11.55 -20.57
N LYS A 148 -8.21 11.25 -21.79
CA LYS A 148 -8.68 11.90 -23.01
C LYS A 148 -10.19 11.80 -23.21
N GLN A 149 -10.78 10.65 -22.86
CA GLN A 149 -12.22 10.42 -22.96
C GLN A 149 -13.02 11.17 -21.91
N ASN A 150 -12.48 11.33 -20.69
CA ASN A 150 -13.22 11.82 -19.52
C ASN A 150 -12.74 13.19 -18.99
N LYS A 151 -11.72 13.82 -19.58
CA LYS A 151 -11.14 15.07 -19.07
C LYS A 151 -12.19 16.19 -18.89
N ASN A 152 -13.12 16.33 -19.81
CA ASN A 152 -14.17 17.34 -19.73
C ASN A 152 -15.10 17.11 -18.52
N LEU A 153 -15.38 15.85 -18.18
CA LEU A 153 -16.18 15.52 -16.98
C LEU A 153 -15.40 15.86 -15.70
N LEU A 154 -14.10 15.61 -15.69
CA LEU A 154 -13.23 15.97 -14.57
C LEU A 154 -13.18 17.50 -14.42
N TYR A 155 -12.96 18.24 -15.53
CA TYR A 155 -12.89 19.71 -15.51
C TYR A 155 -14.20 20.34 -15.03
N ASN A 156 -15.34 19.86 -15.54
CA ASN A 156 -16.65 20.30 -15.07
C ASN A 156 -16.87 20.01 -13.58
N ALA A 157 -16.47 18.82 -13.09
CA ALA A 157 -16.60 18.49 -11.69
C ALA A 157 -15.75 19.40 -10.78
N ILE A 158 -14.59 19.86 -11.26
CA ILE A 158 -13.74 20.82 -10.55
C ILE A 158 -14.38 22.22 -10.57
N ASP A 159 -14.83 22.70 -11.73
CA ASP A 159 -15.50 23.99 -11.85
C ASP A 159 -16.78 24.05 -11.00
N ASP A 160 -17.59 22.98 -10.97
CA ASP A 160 -18.76 22.85 -10.10
C ASP A 160 -18.40 22.91 -8.61
N MET A 161 -17.29 22.24 -8.23
CA MET A 161 -16.79 22.31 -6.85
C MET A 161 -16.39 23.74 -6.46
N LEU A 162 -15.72 24.46 -7.36
CA LEU A 162 -15.26 25.83 -7.12
C LEU A 162 -16.42 26.85 -7.10
N ALA A 163 -17.47 26.60 -7.87
CA ALA A 163 -18.64 27.48 -7.94
C ALA A 163 -19.65 27.28 -6.81
N SER A 164 -19.50 26.21 -5.98
CA SER A 164 -20.47 25.84 -4.97
C SER A 164 -20.24 26.56 -3.63
N ASP A 165 -21.29 27.09 -3.02
CA ASP A 165 -21.27 27.63 -1.66
C ASP A 165 -20.90 26.57 -0.58
N LYS A 166 -21.14 25.30 -0.91
CA LYS A 166 -20.77 24.14 -0.07
C LYS A 166 -19.95 23.16 -0.89
N PRO A 167 -18.69 23.46 -1.13
CA PRO A 167 -17.86 22.66 -2.02
C PRO A 167 -17.76 21.21 -1.51
N THR A 168 -18.06 20.29 -2.40
CA THR A 168 -17.84 18.86 -2.17
C THR A 168 -16.96 18.30 -3.27
N LYS A 169 -15.85 17.72 -2.88
CA LYS A 169 -14.92 17.10 -3.82
C LYS A 169 -15.30 15.68 -4.23
N LEU A 170 -16.45 15.17 -3.77
CA LEU A 170 -16.86 13.79 -4.07
C LEU A 170 -16.96 13.53 -5.59
N ASN A 171 -17.46 14.50 -6.36
CA ASN A 171 -17.57 14.34 -7.80
C ASN A 171 -16.18 14.37 -8.48
N VAL A 172 -15.27 15.25 -8.02
CA VAL A 172 -13.87 15.25 -8.48
C VAL A 172 -13.19 13.90 -8.19
N VAL A 173 -13.34 13.37 -6.98
CA VAL A 173 -12.82 12.05 -6.62
C VAL A 173 -13.42 10.95 -7.49
N ARG A 174 -14.70 11.04 -7.84
CA ARG A 174 -15.36 10.08 -8.74
C ARG A 174 -14.79 10.09 -10.15
N GLU A 175 -14.57 11.27 -10.71
CA GLU A 175 -14.01 11.38 -12.05
C GLU A 175 -12.54 10.98 -12.10
N LEU A 176 -11.74 11.35 -11.10
CA LEU A 176 -10.37 10.85 -10.93
C LEU A 176 -10.35 9.33 -10.85
N TYR A 177 -11.20 8.74 -10.01
CA TYR A 177 -11.25 7.28 -9.85
C TYR A 177 -11.64 6.56 -11.15
N LYS A 178 -12.54 7.10 -11.97
CA LYS A 178 -12.86 6.54 -13.30
C LYS A 178 -11.66 6.51 -14.24
N ILE A 179 -10.87 7.57 -14.22
CA ILE A 179 -9.65 7.65 -15.04
C ILE A 179 -8.62 6.63 -14.53
N ILE A 180 -8.49 6.52 -13.21
CA ILE A 180 -7.52 5.61 -12.56
C ILE A 180 -7.90 4.14 -12.77
N GLU A 181 -9.14 3.71 -12.48
CA GLU A 181 -9.47 2.30 -12.26
C GLU A 181 -10.48 1.69 -13.24
N ASN A 182 -10.97 2.35 -14.22
CA ASN A 182 -11.97 1.80 -15.18
C ASN A 182 -13.17 1.02 -14.55
N ASP A 183 -13.46 1.21 -13.27
CA ASP A 183 -14.41 0.39 -12.49
C ASP A 183 -15.77 1.09 -12.30
N SER A 184 -16.14 1.98 -13.24
CA SER A 184 -17.33 2.84 -13.12
C SER A 184 -18.68 2.11 -13.10
N LYS A 185 -18.73 0.82 -13.46
CA LYS A 185 -19.97 0.03 -13.59
C LYS A 185 -20.29 -0.85 -12.38
N ARG A 186 -19.37 -1.01 -11.41
CA ARG A 186 -19.57 -1.91 -10.27
C ARG A 186 -20.16 -1.19 -9.06
N TYR A 187 -20.98 -1.87 -8.29
CA TYR A 187 -21.55 -1.38 -7.02
C TYR A 187 -20.47 -0.81 -6.07
N ASN A 188 -19.29 -1.44 -6.05
CA ASN A 188 -18.14 -1.02 -5.24
C ASN A 188 -17.56 0.35 -5.62
N TYR A 189 -17.81 0.86 -6.84
CA TYR A 189 -17.37 2.19 -7.26
C TYR A 189 -17.89 3.31 -6.34
N LYS A 190 -19.20 3.32 -6.05
CA LYS A 190 -19.80 4.35 -5.18
C LYS A 190 -19.26 4.28 -3.76
N LEU A 191 -19.07 3.06 -3.24
CA LEU A 191 -18.51 2.83 -1.91
C LEU A 191 -17.06 3.33 -1.84
N LYS A 192 -16.21 2.88 -2.76
CA LYS A 192 -14.79 3.25 -2.80
C LYS A 192 -14.59 4.74 -2.93
N THR A 193 -15.25 5.40 -3.88
CA THR A 193 -15.11 6.85 -4.07
C THR A 193 -15.63 7.65 -2.87
N TYR A 194 -16.66 7.17 -2.18
CA TYR A 194 -17.14 7.78 -0.95
C TYR A 194 -16.13 7.65 0.19
N ILE A 195 -15.52 6.47 0.37
CA ILE A 195 -14.47 6.23 1.36
C ILE A 195 -13.24 7.09 1.05
N ILE A 196 -12.76 7.11 -0.20
CA ILE A 196 -11.63 7.94 -0.63
C ILE A 196 -11.90 9.41 -0.33
N ASN A 197 -13.10 9.90 -0.64
CA ASN A 197 -13.48 11.28 -0.35
C ASN A 197 -13.41 11.58 1.16
N ILE A 198 -13.86 10.68 2.06
CA ILE A 198 -13.74 10.87 3.51
C ILE A 198 -12.26 10.84 3.95
N LEU A 199 -11.50 9.88 3.45
CA LEU A 199 -10.10 9.71 3.80
C LEU A 199 -9.23 10.90 3.35
N THR A 200 -9.63 11.61 2.31
CA THR A 200 -8.95 12.82 1.80
C THR A 200 -9.48 14.14 2.41
N TYR A 201 -10.38 14.16 3.38
CA TYR A 201 -10.75 15.40 4.09
C TYR A 201 -9.58 15.95 4.92
N LYS A 202 -9.44 17.28 4.97
CA LYS A 202 -8.40 17.97 5.78
C LYS A 202 -8.44 17.56 7.25
N GLN A 203 -9.63 17.44 7.84
CA GLN A 203 -9.78 16.95 9.20
C GLN A 203 -9.67 15.42 9.24
N SER A 204 -8.67 14.93 9.97
CA SER A 204 -8.50 13.49 10.18
C SER A 204 -9.64 12.93 11.02
N LYS A 205 -10.31 11.92 10.50
CA LYS A 205 -11.25 11.11 11.26
C LYS A 205 -10.57 9.80 11.67
N SER A 206 -10.92 9.30 12.85
CA SER A 206 -10.50 7.96 13.24
C SER A 206 -11.08 6.92 12.27
N VAL A 207 -10.41 5.78 12.14
CA VAL A 207 -10.92 4.66 11.33
C VAL A 207 -12.34 4.29 11.74
N ARG A 208 -12.61 4.23 13.05
CA ARG A 208 -13.95 3.94 13.58
C ARG A 208 -14.98 4.97 13.11
N ALA A 209 -14.68 6.27 13.21
CA ALA A 209 -15.60 7.33 12.76
C ALA A 209 -15.83 7.26 11.24
N THR A 210 -14.82 6.89 10.45
CA THR A 210 -14.96 6.65 9.02
C THR A 210 -15.90 5.48 8.73
N ILE A 211 -15.71 4.34 9.40
CA ILE A 211 -16.57 3.16 9.28
C ILE A 211 -18.03 3.49 9.63
N GLU A 212 -18.27 4.19 10.75
CA GLU A 212 -19.60 4.61 11.17
C GLU A 212 -20.27 5.55 10.14
N GLN A 213 -19.53 6.47 9.54
CA GLN A 213 -20.04 7.36 8.50
C GLN A 213 -20.39 6.58 7.22
N VAL A 214 -19.54 5.65 6.80
CA VAL A 214 -19.78 4.79 5.62
C VAL A 214 -21.00 3.91 5.87
N ARG A 215 -21.12 3.31 7.06
CA ARG A 215 -22.27 2.47 7.43
C ARG A 215 -23.61 3.22 7.34
N LYS A 216 -23.63 4.49 7.78
CA LYS A 216 -24.83 5.35 7.67
C LYS A 216 -25.21 5.63 6.20
N ALA A 217 -24.23 5.76 5.32
CA ALA A 217 -24.47 6.04 3.90
C ALA A 217 -24.79 4.76 3.09
N PHE A 218 -24.32 3.59 3.53
CA PHE A 218 -24.43 2.30 2.83
C PHE A 218 -25.11 1.24 3.72
N VAL A 219 -26.32 1.53 4.16
CA VAL A 219 -27.10 0.72 5.13
C VAL A 219 -27.29 -0.75 4.71
N LYS A 220 -27.25 -1.05 3.42
CA LYS A 220 -27.46 -2.41 2.89
C LYS A 220 -26.22 -3.30 2.90
N LEU A 221 -25.05 -2.73 3.20
CA LEU A 221 -23.79 -3.47 3.28
C LEU A 221 -23.59 -4.04 4.68
N ASP A 222 -23.02 -5.23 4.75
CA ASP A 222 -22.58 -5.81 6.01
C ASP A 222 -21.37 -5.03 6.57
N LEU A 223 -21.22 -5.10 7.88
CA LEU A 223 -20.20 -4.33 8.60
C LEU A 223 -18.79 -4.80 8.24
N ASP A 224 -18.58 -6.10 8.06
CA ASP A 224 -17.25 -6.66 7.81
C ASP A 224 -16.73 -6.26 6.42
N SER A 225 -17.62 -6.23 5.41
CA SER A 225 -17.30 -5.68 4.09
C SER A 225 -16.91 -4.21 4.15
N ILE A 226 -17.62 -3.39 4.94
CA ILE A 226 -17.28 -1.98 5.13
C ILE A 226 -15.93 -1.82 5.81
N ILE A 227 -15.68 -2.56 6.90
CA ILE A 227 -14.39 -2.53 7.62
C ILE A 227 -13.25 -2.92 6.69
N SER A 228 -13.41 -4.04 5.98
CA SER A 228 -12.39 -4.55 5.05
C SER A 228 -12.04 -3.51 3.97
N GLU A 229 -13.06 -2.89 3.36
CA GLU A 229 -12.83 -1.91 2.28
C GLU A 229 -12.21 -0.60 2.82
N VAL A 230 -12.63 -0.11 3.98
CA VAL A 230 -12.03 1.09 4.61
C VAL A 230 -10.56 0.84 4.95
N LEU A 231 -10.23 -0.31 5.54
CA LEU A 231 -8.85 -0.65 5.89
C LEU A 231 -7.98 -0.83 4.64
N LYS A 232 -8.49 -1.53 3.63
CA LYS A 232 -7.78 -1.73 2.35
C LYS A 232 -7.48 -0.40 1.68
N LEU A 233 -8.47 0.48 1.54
CA LEU A 233 -8.27 1.77 0.90
C LEU A 233 -7.33 2.67 1.71
N LYS A 234 -7.45 2.69 3.04
CA LYS A 234 -6.59 3.51 3.89
C LYS A 234 -5.14 3.03 3.88
N ASN A 235 -4.88 1.73 4.03
CA ASN A 235 -3.54 1.22 4.33
C ASN A 235 -2.70 0.90 3.08
N SER A 236 -3.33 0.72 1.91
CA SER A 236 -2.59 0.35 0.70
C SER A 236 -2.93 1.21 -0.52
N TYR A 237 -4.18 1.64 -0.67
CA TYR A 237 -4.59 2.28 -1.93
C TYR A 237 -4.33 3.79 -1.96
N ILE A 238 -4.73 4.53 -0.90
CA ILE A 238 -4.63 6.00 -0.86
C ILE A 238 -3.18 6.46 -0.94
N GLU A 239 -2.33 5.87 -0.13
CA GLU A 239 -0.93 6.29 0.05
C GLU A 239 -0.07 5.95 -1.17
N TYR A 240 -0.35 4.83 -1.84
CA TYR A 240 0.49 4.35 -2.94
C TYR A 240 -0.15 4.55 -4.31
N ASP A 241 -1.27 3.88 -4.55
CA ASP A 241 -1.87 3.86 -5.88
C ASP A 241 -2.60 5.15 -6.24
N PHE A 242 -3.50 5.60 -5.36
CA PHE A 242 -4.36 6.75 -5.67
C PHE A 242 -3.55 8.04 -5.74
N TYR A 243 -2.60 8.24 -4.82
CA TYR A 243 -1.72 9.40 -4.81
C TYR A 243 -0.91 9.49 -6.11
N LYS A 244 -0.09 8.47 -6.40
CA LYS A 244 0.78 8.44 -7.59
C LYS A 244 0.01 8.56 -8.90
N LYS A 245 -1.13 7.84 -9.01
CA LYS A 245 -1.97 7.91 -10.22
C LYS A 245 -2.64 9.27 -10.37
N THR A 246 -2.95 9.96 -9.27
CA THR A 246 -3.47 11.34 -9.32
C THR A 246 -2.39 12.33 -9.76
N GLU A 247 -1.13 12.17 -9.32
CA GLU A 247 0.01 12.95 -9.84
C GLU A 247 0.17 12.74 -11.35
N ALA A 248 0.07 11.49 -11.84
CA ALA A 248 0.12 11.22 -13.28
C ALA A 248 -1.02 11.93 -14.05
N ILE A 249 -2.22 12.02 -13.47
CA ILE A 249 -3.33 12.76 -14.08
C ILE A 249 -3.03 14.27 -14.11
N LEU A 250 -2.44 14.84 -13.07
CA LEU A 250 -2.00 16.25 -13.11
C LEU A 250 -1.01 16.51 -14.24
N PHE A 251 -0.06 15.61 -14.45
CA PHE A 251 0.85 15.71 -15.57
C PHE A 251 0.11 15.60 -16.92
N PHE A 252 -0.90 14.73 -17.05
CA PHE A 252 -1.74 14.70 -18.25
C PHE A 252 -2.52 16.02 -18.45
N MET A 253 -2.97 16.66 -17.37
CA MET A 253 -3.62 17.98 -17.44
C MET A 253 -2.63 19.08 -17.88
N GLU A 254 -1.37 18.98 -17.48
CA GLU A 254 -0.30 19.88 -17.99
C GLU A 254 -0.08 19.70 -19.48
N LEU A 255 0.03 18.46 -19.97
CA LEU A 255 0.15 18.16 -21.39
C LEU A 255 -1.06 18.66 -22.20
N ASP A 256 -2.24 18.66 -21.60
CA ASP A 256 -3.49 19.18 -22.19
C ASP A 256 -3.59 20.72 -22.09
N ASN A 257 -2.59 21.42 -21.55
CA ASN A 257 -2.60 22.85 -21.27
C ASN A 257 -3.80 23.31 -20.43
N ALA A 258 -4.23 22.46 -19.48
CA ALA A 258 -5.33 22.80 -18.57
C ALA A 258 -4.99 24.06 -17.75
N PRO A 259 -5.94 24.99 -17.57
CA PRO A 259 -5.74 26.17 -16.74
C PRO A 259 -5.36 25.81 -15.31
N GLU A 260 -4.49 26.61 -14.68
CA GLU A 260 -4.02 26.40 -13.30
C GLU A 260 -5.17 26.27 -12.31
N LYS A 261 -6.25 27.06 -12.49
CA LYS A 261 -7.46 26.97 -11.65
C LYS A 261 -8.08 25.56 -11.57
N LEU A 262 -7.83 24.68 -12.55
CA LEU A 262 -8.32 23.31 -12.56
C LEU A 262 -7.33 22.33 -11.89
N LYS A 263 -6.03 22.63 -11.88
CA LYS A 263 -4.99 21.80 -11.28
C LYS A 263 -4.87 22.03 -9.78
N THR A 264 -4.81 23.27 -9.35
CA THR A 264 -4.67 23.70 -7.95
C THR A 264 -5.64 22.99 -6.99
N PRO A 265 -6.95 22.79 -7.30
CA PRO A 265 -7.84 22.07 -6.41
C PRO A 265 -7.48 20.61 -6.20
N ILE A 266 -6.95 19.92 -7.22
CA ILE A 266 -6.48 18.54 -7.08
C ILE A 266 -5.23 18.50 -6.19
N GLU A 267 -4.29 19.43 -6.40
CA GLU A 267 -3.08 19.53 -5.59
C GLU A 267 -3.40 19.85 -4.14
N ASP A 268 -4.18 20.91 -3.86
CA ASP A 268 -4.41 21.41 -2.51
C ASP A 268 -5.41 20.59 -1.69
N GLU A 269 -6.48 20.09 -2.34
CA GLU A 269 -7.57 19.43 -1.64
C GLU A 269 -7.45 17.89 -1.65
N ILE A 270 -6.57 17.34 -2.49
CA ILE A 270 -6.38 15.89 -2.59
C ILE A 270 -4.94 15.52 -2.29
N LEU A 271 -3.97 15.88 -3.12
CA LEU A 271 -2.58 15.43 -2.98
C LEU A 271 -1.94 15.96 -1.70
N ARG A 272 -1.97 17.26 -1.46
CA ARG A 272 -1.40 17.87 -0.24
C ARG A 272 -2.06 17.35 1.04
N VAL A 273 -3.36 17.02 0.97
CA VAL A 273 -4.05 16.41 2.12
C VAL A 273 -3.57 14.99 2.36
N ILE A 274 -3.34 14.21 1.30
CA ILE A 274 -2.79 12.85 1.42
C ILE A 274 -1.35 12.93 1.97
N GLU A 275 -0.52 13.79 1.43
CA GLU A 275 0.85 14.02 1.91
C GLU A 275 0.87 14.33 3.40
N ASN A 276 0.09 15.33 3.82
CA ASN A 276 0.04 15.78 5.22
C ASN A 276 -0.47 14.71 6.19
N LYS A 277 -1.29 13.77 5.72
CA LYS A 277 -1.89 12.74 6.58
C LYS A 277 -1.15 11.42 6.58
N TYR A 278 -0.66 11.01 5.43
CA TYR A 278 -0.15 9.65 5.22
C TYR A 278 1.35 9.62 5.00
N PHE A 279 1.92 10.67 4.40
CA PHE A 279 3.36 10.79 4.28
C PHE A 279 3.91 11.50 5.50
N MET A 280 4.81 10.86 6.18
CA MET A 280 5.47 11.47 7.31
C MET A 280 6.53 12.44 6.78
N HIS A 281 6.24 13.75 6.81
CA HIS A 281 7.14 14.78 6.28
C HIS A 281 8.45 14.91 7.07
N SER A 282 8.48 14.49 8.33
CA SER A 282 9.70 14.48 9.13
C SER A 282 10.53 13.25 8.78
N PRO A 283 11.80 13.40 8.36
CA PRO A 283 12.70 12.27 8.12
C PRO A 283 12.77 11.32 9.31
N GLY A 284 12.80 11.84 10.53
CA GLY A 284 12.79 11.02 11.75
C GLY A 284 11.53 10.17 11.89
N LYS A 285 10.35 10.70 11.59
CA LYS A 285 9.09 9.93 11.60
C LYS A 285 9.10 8.84 10.52
N LYS A 286 9.65 9.14 9.35
CA LYS A 286 9.77 8.18 8.27
C LYS A 286 10.68 7.02 8.66
N ILE A 287 11.84 7.32 9.24
CA ILE A 287 12.76 6.29 9.74
C ILE A 287 12.06 5.40 10.77
N LEU A 288 11.36 5.98 11.75
CA LEU A 288 10.61 5.21 12.75
C LEU A 288 9.53 4.32 12.12
N LYS A 289 8.82 4.81 11.09
CA LYS A 289 7.82 4.03 10.33
C LYS A 289 8.48 2.87 9.57
N ASP A 290 9.58 3.15 8.88
CA ASP A 290 10.33 2.16 8.09
C ASP A 290 10.94 1.06 8.99
N MET A 291 11.25 1.39 10.24
CA MET A 291 11.67 0.41 11.26
C MET A 291 10.52 -0.41 11.86
N GLY A 292 9.27 -0.10 11.50
CA GLY A 292 8.08 -0.85 11.93
C GLY A 292 7.44 -0.37 13.23
N ILE A 293 7.77 0.82 13.71
CA ILE A 293 7.11 1.44 14.88
C ILE A 293 5.69 1.84 14.52
N TYR A 294 4.73 1.58 15.40
CA TYR A 294 3.33 1.93 15.19
C TYR A 294 3.11 3.44 15.10
N GLU A 295 2.25 3.88 14.18
CA GLU A 295 1.94 5.30 13.94
C GLU A 295 1.58 6.07 15.23
N LYS A 296 0.81 5.45 16.14
CA LYS A 296 0.49 6.03 17.45
C LYS A 296 1.75 6.32 18.28
N ASP A 297 2.67 5.35 18.30
CA ASP A 297 3.90 5.45 19.08
C ASP A 297 4.91 6.41 18.43
N ILE A 298 4.95 6.47 17.08
CA ILE A 298 5.73 7.49 16.35
C ILE A 298 5.33 8.90 16.79
N ASN A 299 4.03 9.18 16.91
CA ASN A 299 3.55 10.47 17.34
C ASN A 299 3.92 10.78 18.80
N ILE A 300 3.96 9.78 19.68
CA ILE A 300 4.43 9.92 21.07
C ILE A 300 5.92 10.22 21.10
N ILE A 301 6.71 9.42 20.39
CA ILE A 301 8.16 9.58 20.29
C ILE A 301 8.50 10.97 19.74
N SER A 302 7.92 11.35 18.62
CA SER A 302 8.19 12.64 17.98
C SER A 302 7.87 13.85 18.85
N LYS A 303 6.83 13.76 19.71
CA LYS A 303 6.55 14.80 20.70
C LYS A 303 7.62 14.93 21.79
N ILE A 304 8.32 13.84 22.09
CA ILE A 304 9.37 13.81 23.13
C ILE A 304 10.70 14.28 22.57
N ILE A 305 11.08 13.78 21.38
CA ILE A 305 12.42 14.05 20.78
C ILE A 305 12.43 15.22 19.80
N GLY A 306 11.25 15.77 19.44
CA GLY A 306 11.09 16.81 18.42
C GLY A 306 10.94 16.25 17.01
N GLU A 307 10.47 17.08 16.09
CA GLU A 307 10.19 16.67 14.70
C GLU A 307 11.37 16.93 13.74
N ASN A 308 12.31 17.82 14.12
CA ASN A 308 13.45 18.23 13.28
C ASN A 308 14.63 17.26 13.45
N ILE A 309 14.47 16.07 12.89
CA ILE A 309 15.51 15.04 12.88
C ILE A 309 15.84 14.74 11.44
N SER A 310 17.10 14.89 11.06
CA SER A 310 17.56 14.82 9.67
C SER A 310 18.29 13.53 9.32
N SER A 311 18.79 12.78 10.32
CA SER A 311 19.59 11.56 10.10
C SER A 311 19.23 10.45 11.09
N VAL A 312 19.67 9.23 10.77
CA VAL A 312 19.53 8.05 11.64
C VAL A 312 20.34 8.24 12.91
N ASP A 313 21.57 8.75 12.81
CA ASP A 313 22.46 8.94 13.96
C ASP A 313 21.91 9.97 14.95
N GLU A 314 21.35 11.07 14.43
CA GLU A 314 20.66 12.08 15.27
C GLU A 314 19.44 11.47 15.96
N LEU A 315 18.67 10.65 15.25
CA LEU A 315 17.53 9.94 15.81
C LEU A 315 17.96 9.00 16.94
N GLN A 316 18.99 8.18 16.72
CA GLN A 316 19.53 7.26 17.73
C GLN A 316 19.99 8.00 18.98
N THR A 317 20.74 9.08 18.82
CA THR A 317 21.21 9.92 19.94
C THR A 317 20.02 10.44 20.76
N LYS A 318 19.02 11.03 20.10
CA LYS A 318 17.84 11.57 20.81
C LYS A 318 16.98 10.49 21.46
N LEU A 319 16.86 9.30 20.82
CA LEU A 319 16.17 8.16 21.42
C LEU A 319 16.89 7.68 22.69
N GLN A 320 18.23 7.65 22.67
CA GLN A 320 19.04 7.26 23.82
C GLN A 320 18.92 8.28 24.97
N GLU A 321 19.01 9.58 24.66
CA GLU A 321 18.87 10.66 25.66
C GLU A 321 17.50 10.68 26.37
N GLN A 322 16.44 10.33 25.64
CA GLN A 322 15.07 10.38 26.17
C GLN A 322 14.48 8.99 26.44
N TYR A 323 15.31 7.96 26.48
CA TYR A 323 14.92 6.55 26.52
C TYR A 323 13.86 6.28 27.60
N GLU A 324 14.13 6.60 28.87
CA GLU A 324 13.23 6.33 29.99
C GLU A 324 11.82 6.96 29.83
N LYS A 325 11.74 8.14 29.21
CA LYS A 325 10.47 8.82 28.99
C LYS A 325 9.70 8.19 27.83
N ILE A 326 10.39 7.60 26.86
CA ILE A 326 9.82 6.99 25.67
C ILE A 326 9.24 5.62 26.03
N ILE A 327 10.04 4.72 26.62
CA ILE A 327 9.69 3.33 26.87
C ILE A 327 8.46 3.15 27.76
N THR A 328 8.20 4.11 28.65
CA THR A 328 7.03 4.08 29.55
C THR A 328 5.71 4.41 28.84
N ARG A 329 5.75 4.97 27.61
CA ARG A 329 4.59 5.53 26.90
C ARG A 329 4.23 4.83 25.61
N ILE A 330 5.11 3.98 25.09
CA ILE A 330 4.93 3.27 23.83
C ILE A 330 4.58 1.79 24.07
N SER A 331 4.06 1.13 23.03
CA SER A 331 3.74 -0.29 23.06
C SER A 331 5.00 -1.16 23.24
N VAL A 332 4.82 -2.39 23.71
CA VAL A 332 5.92 -3.34 23.93
C VAL A 332 6.70 -3.61 22.65
N ILE A 333 6.01 -3.75 21.51
CA ILE A 333 6.66 -3.97 20.20
C ILE A 333 7.50 -2.77 19.82
N SER A 334 6.97 -1.55 19.91
CA SER A 334 7.72 -0.33 19.62
C SER A 334 8.91 -0.13 20.56
N ARG A 335 8.76 -0.51 21.84
CA ARG A 335 9.85 -0.49 22.82
C ARG A 335 11.00 -1.40 22.38
N PHE A 336 10.71 -2.64 22.02
CA PHE A 336 11.71 -3.58 21.54
C PHE A 336 12.47 -3.05 20.32
N ILE A 337 11.76 -2.42 19.36
CA ILE A 337 12.37 -1.80 18.18
C ILE A 337 13.28 -0.65 18.59
N VAL A 338 12.84 0.24 19.47
CA VAL A 338 13.67 1.36 19.98
C VAL A 338 14.91 0.85 20.68
N GLU A 339 14.81 -0.19 21.52
CA GLU A 339 15.97 -0.81 22.19
C GLU A 339 16.99 -1.37 21.21
N LYS A 340 16.53 -1.95 20.10
CA LYS A 340 17.43 -2.44 19.02
C LYS A 340 18.07 -1.30 18.23
N MET A 341 17.41 -0.17 18.11
CA MET A 341 17.96 1.00 17.41
C MET A 341 19.08 1.71 18.18
N ILE A 342 19.02 1.71 19.50
CA ILE A 342 20.00 2.43 20.36
C ILE A 342 21.18 1.54 20.81
N ARG A 343 21.16 0.25 20.51
CA ARG A 343 22.32 -0.66 20.69
C ARG A 343 23.25 -0.60 19.50
#